data_d247804c1bc8aee642e00466f162f70a
#
_entry.id   d247804c1bc8aee642e00466f162f70a
#
_cell.length_a   1.000
_cell.length_b   1.000
_cell.length_c   1.000
_cell.angle_alpha   90.00
_cell.angle_beta   90.00
_cell.angle_gamma   90.00
#
_symmetry.space_group_name_H-M   'P 1'
#
loop_
_entity.id
_entity.type
_entity.pdbx_description
1 polymer ?
#
loop_
_entity_poly.entity_id
_entity_poly.type
_entity_poly.pdbx_seq_one_letter_code
_entity_poly.pdbx_strand_id
1 'polypeptide(L)'
;MTTEPHAHEADEPCEAGSGLHCRALRETQPAAASATTELRGIARINEAVSRAEAAASQEVLTIQPGGARPPDILEATLPREQALLTRGCRMRTLYQHTTRHSLPALAHFEQLDGDVEVRTLDEVTERLFVFDRKVAFIPASKDRSRALELRHPAVVGYLATTFDRLWRLATPMWPQSAPQRAENGITTRQRAIATFLTEGLTDSEISARLGMNVRTARVHIAKLAAILGSESRAQLGYLIGRSGILDTEETEG
;
A
#
# COMPACT_ATOMS: atom_id res chain seq x y z
N MET A 1 48.26 39.36 60.00
CA MET A 1 47.33 40.47 60.00
C MET A 1 46.04 39.89 59.51
N THR A 2 45.17 39.38 60.39
CA THR A 2 43.99 40.04 60.95
C THR A 2 42.99 40.29 59.83
N THR A 3 41.81 39.78 59.77
CA THR A 3 40.77 39.48 60.74
C THR A 3 39.64 38.70 60.10
N GLU A 4 39.12 37.71 60.84
CA GLU A 4 37.74 37.25 60.79
C GLU A 4 36.76 38.32 61.25
N PRO A 5 35.45 38.07 61.46
CA PRO A 5 34.37 37.33 60.78
C PRO A 5 33.11 38.20 60.66
N HIS A 6 32.02 37.67 60.14
CA HIS A 6 30.67 37.92 60.70
C HIS A 6 29.64 36.90 60.17
N ALA A 7 29.12 36.13 61.11
CA ALA A 7 27.90 35.39 61.08
C ALA A 7 26.68 36.32 61.28
N HIS A 8 25.53 35.94 60.73
CA HIS A 8 24.15 36.08 61.20
C HIS A 8 23.29 35.19 60.33
N GLU A 9 22.86 34.03 60.78
CA GLU A 9 21.71 33.85 61.69
C GLU A 9 20.40 34.51 61.15
N ALA A 10 19.48 33.66 60.65
CA ALA A 10 18.10 33.71 61.08
C ALA A 10 17.37 32.43 60.56
N ASP A 11 17.19 31.57 61.52
CA ASP A 11 16.17 30.54 61.57
C ASP A 11 14.78 31.20 61.57
N GLU A 12 13.87 30.86 60.68
CA GLU A 12 12.45 30.99 60.96
C GLU A 12 11.73 29.75 60.50
N PRO A 13 10.88 29.16 61.32
CA PRO A 13 10.10 27.99 61.01
C PRO A 13 8.82 28.39 60.25
N CYS A 14 8.62 27.89 59.08
CA CYS A 14 7.34 28.02 58.37
C CYS A 14 6.35 26.97 58.88
N GLU A 15 5.34 27.51 59.55
CA GLU A 15 4.25 26.80 60.21
C GLU A 15 3.49 25.86 59.26
N ALA A 16 3.02 24.78 59.86
CA ALA A 16 2.04 23.85 59.34
C ALA A 16 0.74 24.56 58.92
N GLY A 17 0.36 24.40 57.68
CA GLY A 17 -0.94 24.87 57.20
C GLY A 17 -1.39 24.15 55.92
N SER A 18 -2.40 23.34 56.11
CA SER A 18 -3.30 22.73 55.11
C SER A 18 -2.75 21.63 54.20
N GLY A 19 -2.94 20.42 54.67
CA GLY A 19 -2.89 19.22 53.86
C GLY A 19 -3.91 19.25 52.71
N LEU A 20 -3.43 19.66 51.54
CA LEU A 20 -4.09 19.27 50.32
C LEU A 20 -3.52 17.91 49.93
N HIS A 21 -4.31 16.89 50.22
CA HIS A 21 -4.17 15.55 49.66
C HIS A 21 -4.11 15.65 48.15
N CYS A 22 -2.92 15.69 47.60
CA CYS A 22 -2.69 15.23 46.24
C CYS A 22 -2.84 13.69 46.25
N ARG A 23 -4.08 13.27 46.41
CA ARG A 23 -4.50 11.91 46.09
C ARG A 23 -4.40 11.82 44.59
N ALA A 24 -3.22 11.43 44.08
CA ALA A 24 -3.07 11.00 42.71
C ALA A 24 -4.14 9.93 42.46
N LEU A 25 -5.17 10.34 41.76
CA LEU A 25 -6.11 9.42 41.12
C LEU A 25 -5.23 8.57 40.18
N ARG A 26 -4.76 7.43 40.67
CA ARG A 26 -4.41 6.32 39.79
C ARG A 26 -5.71 5.95 39.13
N GLU A 27 -5.99 6.62 38.00
CA GLU A 27 -6.86 6.07 37.02
C GLU A 27 -6.28 4.70 36.67
N THR A 28 -6.93 3.66 37.13
CA THR A 28 -6.75 2.29 36.65
C THR A 28 -7.21 2.30 35.19
N GLN A 29 -6.31 2.76 34.31
CA GLN A 29 -6.45 2.48 32.90
C GLN A 29 -6.57 0.96 32.79
N PRO A 30 -7.65 0.46 32.14
CA PRO A 30 -7.72 -0.96 31.80
C PRO A 30 -6.44 -1.32 31.08
N ALA A 31 -5.83 -2.46 31.42
CA ALA A 31 -4.55 -2.90 30.91
C ALA A 31 -4.50 -2.67 29.40
N ALA A 32 -3.88 -1.55 28.99
CA ALA A 32 -3.78 -1.15 27.61
C ALA A 32 -3.03 -2.29 26.93
N ALA A 33 -3.66 -2.93 25.96
CA ALA A 33 -2.98 -3.88 25.09
C ALA A 33 -1.65 -3.25 24.72
N SER A 34 -0.54 -3.96 24.95
CA SER A 34 0.82 -3.42 24.81
C SER A 34 0.89 -2.64 23.51
N ALA A 35 1.26 -1.35 23.58
CA ALA A 35 1.35 -0.47 22.42
C ALA A 35 2.38 -0.96 21.40
N THR A 36 3.18 -1.97 21.79
CA THR A 36 4.17 -2.64 20.96
C THR A 36 4.22 -4.12 21.35
N THR A 37 4.06 -5.01 20.35
CA THR A 37 4.14 -6.47 20.54
C THR A 37 5.19 -7.05 19.61
N GLU A 38 6.14 -7.81 20.14
CA GLU A 38 7.09 -8.57 19.32
C GLU A 38 6.46 -9.88 18.87
N LEU A 39 6.41 -10.09 17.55
CA LEU A 39 5.96 -11.29 16.89
C LEU A 39 7.17 -12.13 16.47
N ARG A 40 7.17 -13.41 16.82
CA ARG A 40 8.26 -14.35 16.50
C ARG A 40 7.75 -15.48 15.61
N GLY A 41 8.45 -15.69 14.49
CA GLY A 41 8.13 -16.69 13.48
C GLY A 41 7.19 -16.17 12.39
N ILE A 42 7.50 -16.55 11.14
CA ILE A 42 6.81 -16.06 9.93
C ILE A 42 5.30 -16.35 9.97
N ALA A 43 4.91 -17.52 10.48
CA ALA A 43 3.50 -17.89 10.56
C ALA A 43 2.69 -16.91 11.45
N ARG A 44 3.22 -16.57 12.64
CA ARG A 44 2.58 -15.61 13.55
C ARG A 44 2.55 -14.19 13.00
N ILE A 45 3.63 -13.79 12.29
CA ILE A 45 3.70 -12.49 11.63
C ILE A 45 2.63 -12.42 10.54
N ASN A 46 2.56 -13.40 9.67
CA ASN A 46 1.57 -13.44 8.58
C ASN A 46 0.13 -13.47 9.12
N GLU A 47 -0.13 -14.22 10.20
CA GLU A 47 -1.44 -14.26 10.86
C GLU A 47 -1.83 -12.87 11.41
N ALA A 48 -0.91 -12.17 12.10
CA ALA A 48 -1.17 -10.87 12.65
C ALA A 48 -1.40 -9.81 11.54
N VAL A 49 -0.59 -9.83 10.48
CA VAL A 49 -0.77 -8.98 9.30
C VAL A 49 -2.11 -9.27 8.63
N SER A 50 -2.48 -10.54 8.42
CA SER A 50 -3.76 -10.91 7.81
C SER A 50 -4.97 -10.48 8.65
N ARG A 51 -4.88 -10.53 9.98
CA ARG A 51 -5.92 -9.99 10.87
C ARG A 51 -6.07 -8.47 10.72
N ALA A 52 -4.95 -7.74 10.69
CA ALA A 52 -4.97 -6.29 10.51
C ALA A 52 -5.52 -5.90 9.13
N GLU A 53 -5.13 -6.64 8.10
CA GLU A 53 -5.61 -6.49 6.72
C GLU A 53 -7.13 -6.73 6.63
N ALA A 54 -7.63 -7.79 7.26
CA ALA A 54 -9.06 -8.10 7.30
C ALA A 54 -9.88 -7.04 8.05
N ALA A 55 -9.29 -6.37 9.05
CA ALA A 55 -9.93 -5.31 9.83
C ALA A 55 -9.83 -3.92 9.18
N ALA A 56 -8.96 -3.74 8.19
CA ALA A 56 -8.76 -2.46 7.52
C ALA A 56 -10.00 -2.05 6.70
N SER A 57 -10.35 -0.76 6.79
CA SER A 57 -11.54 -0.18 6.17
C SER A 57 -11.31 1.13 5.43
N GLN A 58 -10.14 1.74 5.57
CA GLN A 58 -9.83 3.04 4.96
C GLN A 58 -8.63 2.95 4.02
N GLU A 59 -7.45 2.62 4.54
CA GLU A 59 -6.24 2.57 3.73
C GLU A 59 -5.22 1.55 4.23
N VAL A 60 -4.43 1.06 3.28
CA VAL A 60 -3.24 0.24 3.52
C VAL A 60 -2.04 0.90 2.85
N LEU A 61 -1.00 1.18 3.64
CA LEU A 61 0.26 1.73 3.19
C LEU A 61 1.34 0.67 3.32
N THR A 62 2.09 0.43 2.24
CA THR A 62 3.07 -0.65 2.21
C THR A 62 4.39 -0.18 1.62
N ILE A 63 5.52 -0.49 2.27
CA ILE A 63 6.86 -0.36 1.71
C ILE A 63 7.44 -1.76 1.53
N GLN A 64 7.88 -2.08 0.32
CA GLN A 64 8.42 -3.37 -0.07
C GLN A 64 9.85 -3.22 -0.62
N PRO A 65 10.88 -3.35 0.24
CA PRO A 65 12.28 -3.31 -0.19
C PRO A 65 12.70 -4.62 -0.85
N GLY A 66 13.78 -4.56 -1.66
CA GLY A 66 14.43 -5.74 -2.22
C GLY A 66 13.82 -6.25 -3.53
N GLY A 67 13.14 -5.36 -4.27
CA GLY A 67 12.56 -5.69 -5.57
C GLY A 67 11.17 -6.32 -5.51
N ALA A 68 10.78 -7.01 -6.58
CA ALA A 68 9.48 -7.64 -6.66
C ALA A 68 9.34 -8.84 -5.74
N ARG A 69 8.15 -9.03 -5.18
CA ARG A 69 7.81 -10.26 -4.44
C ARG A 69 7.83 -11.47 -5.40
N PRO A 70 8.19 -12.67 -4.91
CA PRO A 70 8.09 -13.91 -5.68
C PRO A 70 6.66 -14.14 -6.21
N PRO A 71 6.50 -14.77 -7.40
CA PRO A 71 5.19 -14.95 -8.04
C PRO A 71 4.18 -15.71 -7.18
N ASP A 72 4.62 -16.75 -6.45
CA ASP A 72 3.81 -17.55 -5.54
C ASP A 72 3.25 -16.71 -4.38
N ILE A 73 4.05 -15.78 -3.86
CA ILE A 73 3.62 -14.85 -2.82
C ILE A 73 2.61 -13.84 -3.36
N LEU A 74 2.84 -13.32 -4.58
CA LEU A 74 1.91 -12.41 -5.24
C LEU A 74 0.56 -13.09 -5.48
N GLU A 75 0.57 -14.32 -5.99
CA GLU A 75 -0.64 -15.11 -6.23
C GLU A 75 -1.40 -15.39 -4.92
N ALA A 76 -0.68 -15.75 -3.85
CA ALA A 76 -1.28 -16.02 -2.54
C ALA A 76 -1.89 -14.77 -1.87
N THR A 77 -1.40 -13.57 -2.17
CA THR A 77 -1.92 -12.32 -1.59
C THR A 77 -3.07 -11.71 -2.38
N LEU A 78 -3.20 -12.02 -3.67
CA LEU A 78 -4.18 -11.42 -4.57
C LEU A 78 -5.64 -11.46 -4.05
N PRO A 79 -6.18 -12.59 -3.53
CA PRO A 79 -7.56 -12.63 -3.05
C PRO A 79 -7.79 -11.70 -1.85
N ARG A 80 -6.81 -11.55 -0.96
CA ARG A 80 -6.91 -10.69 0.22
C ARG A 80 -6.82 -9.21 -0.15
N GLU A 81 -5.89 -8.86 -1.03
CA GLU A 81 -5.73 -7.50 -1.56
C GLU A 81 -7.00 -7.08 -2.33
N GLN A 82 -7.57 -7.97 -3.15
CA GLN A 82 -8.84 -7.71 -3.82
C GLN A 82 -10.00 -7.55 -2.84
N ALA A 83 -10.06 -8.32 -1.77
CA ALA A 83 -11.08 -8.18 -0.74
C ALA A 83 -10.99 -6.84 0.01
N LEU A 84 -9.78 -6.30 0.22
CA LEU A 84 -9.56 -4.94 0.74
C LEU A 84 -10.18 -3.89 -0.17
N LEU A 85 -9.86 -3.95 -1.45
CA LEU A 85 -10.32 -2.99 -2.46
C LEU A 85 -11.84 -3.04 -2.64
N THR A 86 -12.42 -4.25 -2.61
CA THR A 86 -13.88 -4.44 -2.69
C THR A 86 -14.61 -3.79 -1.50
N ARG A 87 -13.96 -3.69 -0.33
CA ARG A 87 -14.49 -2.96 0.82
C ARG A 87 -14.29 -1.44 0.73
N GLY A 88 -13.71 -0.94 -0.36
CA GLY A 88 -13.44 0.49 -0.57
C GLY A 88 -12.16 0.99 0.11
N CYS A 89 -11.29 0.11 0.58
CA CYS A 89 -9.97 0.51 1.08
C CYS A 89 -9.09 1.00 -0.06
N ARG A 90 -8.34 2.08 0.18
CA ARG A 90 -7.25 2.51 -0.69
C ARG A 90 -5.99 1.73 -0.40
N MET A 91 -5.31 1.23 -1.43
CA MET A 91 -4.01 0.57 -1.31
C MET A 91 -2.91 1.38 -1.98
N ARG A 92 -1.87 1.76 -1.21
CA ARG A 92 -0.69 2.47 -1.70
C ARG A 92 0.57 1.68 -1.39
N THR A 93 1.33 1.33 -2.41
CA THR A 93 2.55 0.52 -2.27
C THR A 93 3.77 1.22 -2.85
N LEU A 94 4.83 1.30 -2.07
CA LEU A 94 6.16 1.75 -2.48
C LEU A 94 7.09 0.56 -2.72
N TYR A 95 7.71 0.51 -3.90
CA TYR A 95 8.74 -0.46 -4.27
C TYR A 95 10.06 0.23 -4.62
N GLN A 96 11.14 -0.55 -4.69
CA GLN A 96 12.34 -0.11 -5.38
C GLN A 96 12.13 -0.07 -6.90
N HIS A 97 12.86 0.82 -7.59
CA HIS A 97 12.78 0.99 -9.05
C HIS A 97 13.03 -0.31 -9.83
N THR A 98 13.80 -1.24 -9.29
CA THR A 98 14.04 -2.57 -9.89
C THR A 98 12.74 -3.35 -10.13
N THR A 99 11.67 -3.08 -9.37
CA THR A 99 10.37 -3.72 -9.53
C THR A 99 9.63 -3.29 -10.80
N ARG A 100 9.97 -2.13 -11.39
CA ARG A 100 9.30 -1.59 -12.60
C ARG A 100 9.36 -2.53 -13.79
N HIS A 101 10.38 -3.38 -13.84
CA HIS A 101 10.59 -4.35 -14.92
C HIS A 101 10.14 -5.76 -14.56
N SER A 102 9.53 -5.94 -13.39
CA SER A 102 9.04 -7.25 -12.94
C SER A 102 7.67 -7.55 -13.55
N LEU A 103 7.67 -8.40 -14.56
CA LEU A 103 6.42 -8.87 -15.19
C LEU A 103 5.42 -9.48 -14.20
N PRO A 104 5.86 -10.33 -13.21
CA PRO A 104 4.94 -10.85 -12.21
C PRO A 104 4.29 -9.75 -11.34
N ALA A 105 5.06 -8.73 -10.94
CA ALA A 105 4.52 -7.62 -10.16
C ALA A 105 3.52 -6.78 -10.97
N LEU A 106 3.85 -6.49 -12.23
CA LEU A 106 2.95 -5.78 -13.15
C LEU A 106 1.64 -6.55 -13.32
N ALA A 107 1.72 -7.85 -13.67
CA ALA A 107 0.56 -8.71 -13.87
C ALA A 107 -0.31 -8.85 -12.59
N HIS A 108 0.31 -8.84 -11.41
CA HIS A 108 -0.40 -8.88 -10.14
C HIS A 108 -1.26 -7.63 -9.93
N PHE A 109 -0.65 -6.44 -10.04
CA PHE A 109 -1.39 -5.19 -9.82
C PHE A 109 -2.47 -4.92 -10.87
N GLU A 110 -2.29 -5.45 -12.08
CA GLU A 110 -3.31 -5.38 -13.14
C GLU A 110 -4.55 -6.22 -12.88
N GLN A 111 -4.45 -7.22 -12.04
CA GLN A 111 -5.58 -8.05 -11.65
C GLN A 111 -6.41 -7.43 -10.53
N LEU A 112 -5.86 -6.43 -9.83
CA LEU A 112 -6.55 -5.73 -8.76
C LEU A 112 -7.50 -4.68 -9.34
N ASP A 113 -8.73 -4.67 -8.85
CA ASP A 113 -9.78 -3.73 -9.22
C ASP A 113 -10.17 -2.88 -8.01
N GLY A 114 -9.95 -1.57 -8.10
CA GLY A 114 -10.20 -0.63 -7.02
C GLY A 114 -9.17 0.49 -6.92
N ASP A 115 -9.13 1.18 -5.76
CA ASP A 115 -8.22 2.30 -5.50
C ASP A 115 -6.83 1.80 -5.13
N VAL A 116 -6.06 1.39 -6.15
CA VAL A 116 -4.69 0.89 -6.04
C VAL A 116 -3.72 1.84 -6.70
N GLU A 117 -2.74 2.30 -5.95
CA GLU A 117 -1.62 3.07 -6.48
C GLU A 117 -0.28 2.42 -6.11
N VAL A 118 0.62 2.31 -7.07
CA VAL A 118 1.98 1.80 -6.87
C VAL A 118 2.98 2.83 -7.38
N ARG A 119 3.94 3.15 -6.53
CA ARG A 119 5.04 4.05 -6.87
C ARG A 119 6.38 3.40 -6.56
N THR A 120 7.44 3.92 -7.15
CA THR A 120 8.78 3.40 -6.98
C THR A 120 9.78 4.49 -6.64
N LEU A 121 10.80 4.12 -5.85
CA LEU A 121 11.96 4.94 -5.50
C LEU A 121 13.25 4.15 -5.76
N ASP A 122 14.37 4.83 -5.95
CA ASP A 122 15.69 4.20 -6.03
C ASP A 122 16.01 3.47 -4.72
N GLU A 123 15.79 4.15 -3.61
CA GLU A 123 15.95 3.60 -2.27
C GLU A 123 14.65 3.71 -1.49
N VAL A 124 14.31 2.64 -0.79
CA VAL A 124 13.20 2.60 0.16
C VAL A 124 13.72 2.14 1.51
N THR A 125 13.01 2.51 2.56
CA THR A 125 13.30 2.02 3.92
C THR A 125 13.04 0.53 4.05
N GLU A 126 13.23 -0.04 5.24
CA GLU A 126 12.80 -1.40 5.55
C GLU A 126 11.30 -1.59 5.32
N ARG A 127 10.91 -2.86 5.27
CA ARG A 127 9.50 -3.24 5.08
C ARG A 127 8.60 -2.58 6.10
N LEU A 128 7.51 -2.01 5.63
CA LEU A 128 6.50 -1.37 6.44
C LEU A 128 5.11 -1.78 5.96
N PHE A 129 4.21 -2.09 6.89
CA PHE A 129 2.78 -2.12 6.66
C PHE A 129 2.12 -1.17 7.64
N VAL A 130 1.18 -0.36 7.19
CA VAL A 130 0.32 0.47 8.03
C VAL A 130 -1.12 0.28 7.58
N PHE A 131 -2.00 -0.06 8.54
CA PHE A 131 -3.42 -0.28 8.31
C PHE A 131 -4.21 0.82 9.03
N ASP A 132 -5.02 1.58 8.29
CA ASP A 132 -5.91 2.65 8.77
C ASP A 132 -5.21 3.67 9.67
N ARG A 133 -3.88 3.82 9.59
CA ARG A 133 -3.04 4.63 10.51
C ARG A 133 -3.24 4.28 11.99
N LYS A 134 -3.65 3.05 12.28
CA LYS A 134 -3.93 2.54 13.65
C LYS A 134 -2.97 1.44 14.06
N VAL A 135 -2.53 0.61 13.12
CA VAL A 135 -1.63 -0.51 13.35
C VAL A 135 -0.52 -0.48 12.31
N ALA A 136 0.72 -0.67 12.75
CA ALA A 136 1.86 -0.80 11.85
C ALA A 136 2.68 -2.05 12.17
N PHE A 137 3.36 -2.60 11.15
CA PHE A 137 4.30 -3.71 11.29
C PHE A 137 5.62 -3.33 10.65
N ILE A 138 6.70 -3.55 11.40
CA ILE A 138 8.08 -3.40 10.92
C ILE A 138 8.90 -4.64 11.29
N PRO A 139 9.94 -5.02 10.51
CA PRO A 139 10.82 -6.11 10.88
C PRO A 139 11.65 -5.74 12.13
N ALA A 140 11.83 -6.71 13.02
CA ALA A 140 12.65 -6.60 14.23
C ALA A 140 13.96 -7.39 14.12
N SER A 141 14.20 -8.07 13.00
CA SER A 141 15.44 -8.80 12.72
C SER A 141 15.77 -8.76 11.22
N LYS A 142 17.05 -8.86 10.88
CA LYS A 142 17.53 -8.83 9.49
C LYS A 142 16.98 -9.99 8.64
N ASP A 143 16.82 -11.16 9.24
CA ASP A 143 16.25 -12.35 8.61
C ASP A 143 14.72 -12.31 8.50
N ARG A 144 14.09 -11.26 9.05
CA ARG A 144 12.63 -11.05 9.08
C ARG A 144 11.86 -12.16 9.81
N SER A 145 12.53 -12.95 10.63
CA SER A 145 11.90 -13.96 11.50
C SER A 145 11.18 -13.34 12.70
N ARG A 146 11.44 -12.05 12.98
CA ARG A 146 10.78 -11.26 14.02
C ARG A 146 10.25 -9.95 13.46
N ALA A 147 9.09 -9.50 13.98
CA ALA A 147 8.47 -8.23 13.64
C ALA A 147 7.90 -7.55 14.90
N LEU A 148 7.75 -6.24 14.84
CA LEU A 148 7.00 -5.47 15.82
C LEU A 148 5.62 -5.13 15.25
N GLU A 149 4.58 -5.46 16.00
CA GLU A 149 3.26 -4.91 15.85
C GLU A 149 3.15 -3.66 16.73
N LEU A 150 2.89 -2.51 16.11
CA LEU A 150 2.87 -1.19 16.74
C LEU A 150 1.45 -0.64 16.72
N ARG A 151 0.95 -0.22 17.89
CA ARG A 151 -0.38 0.38 18.06
C ARG A 151 -0.34 1.73 18.77
N HIS A 152 0.85 2.22 19.14
CA HIS A 152 0.99 3.54 19.75
C HIS A 152 0.73 4.63 18.72
N PRO A 153 -0.29 5.52 18.91
CA PRO A 153 -0.72 6.47 17.89
C PRO A 153 0.39 7.38 17.37
N ALA A 154 1.28 7.87 18.25
CA ALA A 154 2.39 8.74 17.85
C ALA A 154 3.41 7.99 16.96
N VAL A 155 3.69 6.70 17.24
CA VAL A 155 4.62 5.90 16.45
C VAL A 155 4.02 5.56 15.10
N VAL A 156 2.78 5.09 15.08
CA VAL A 156 2.06 4.76 13.83
C VAL A 156 1.89 6.02 12.98
N GLY A 157 1.53 7.16 13.60
CA GLY A 157 1.42 8.45 12.92
C GLY A 157 2.74 8.91 12.30
N TYR A 158 3.86 8.73 13.02
CA TYR A 158 5.20 9.03 12.48
C TYR A 158 5.55 8.16 11.27
N LEU A 159 5.30 6.85 11.34
CA LEU A 159 5.54 5.92 10.24
C LEU A 159 4.68 6.24 9.01
N ALA A 160 3.40 6.54 9.22
CA ALA A 160 2.50 6.96 8.15
C ALA A 160 2.94 8.28 7.51
N THR A 161 3.37 9.26 8.31
CA THR A 161 3.90 10.54 7.81
C THR A 161 5.20 10.34 7.02
N THR A 162 6.06 9.43 7.47
CA THR A 162 7.29 9.05 6.74
C THR A 162 6.94 8.43 5.40
N PHE A 163 5.97 7.50 5.37
CA PHE A 163 5.45 6.94 4.13
C PHE A 163 4.94 8.04 3.20
N ASP A 164 4.12 8.97 3.67
CA ASP A 164 3.55 10.05 2.86
C ASP A 164 4.63 10.98 2.27
N ARG A 165 5.74 11.18 2.97
CA ARG A 165 6.90 11.95 2.44
C ARG A 165 7.59 11.20 1.32
N LEU A 166 7.90 9.92 1.53
CA LEU A 166 8.49 9.06 0.49
C LEU A 166 7.56 8.94 -0.71
N TRP A 167 6.26 8.82 -0.48
CA TRP A 167 5.24 8.76 -1.52
C TRP A 167 5.26 9.96 -2.46
N ARG A 168 5.44 11.17 -1.93
CA ARG A 168 5.54 12.40 -2.75
C ARG A 168 6.80 12.45 -3.61
N LEU A 169 7.88 11.81 -3.17
CA LEU A 169 9.14 11.73 -3.92
C LEU A 169 9.14 10.59 -4.95
N ALA A 170 8.25 9.63 -4.78
CA ALA A 170 8.21 8.42 -5.57
C ALA A 170 7.58 8.64 -6.94
N THR A 171 8.16 7.98 -7.96
CA THR A 171 7.64 7.99 -9.33
C THR A 171 6.56 6.92 -9.47
N PRO A 172 5.40 7.22 -10.08
CA PRO A 172 4.40 6.20 -10.41
C PRO A 172 5.02 5.02 -11.14
N MET A 173 4.64 3.80 -10.78
CA MET A 173 5.20 2.58 -11.39
C MET A 173 4.82 2.48 -12.88
N TRP A 174 3.66 2.95 -13.20
CA TRP A 174 3.19 3.19 -14.56
C TRP A 174 3.22 4.70 -14.84
N PRO A 175 3.49 5.13 -16.06
CA PRO A 175 3.11 6.48 -16.42
C PRO A 175 1.61 6.59 -16.07
N GLN A 176 1.27 7.58 -15.28
CA GLN A 176 -0.12 7.93 -15.06
C GLN A 176 -0.72 8.36 -16.42
N SER A 177 -1.20 7.39 -17.16
CA SER A 177 -2.58 7.55 -17.60
C SER A 177 -3.32 7.58 -16.27
N ALA A 178 -3.81 8.74 -15.85
CA ALA A 178 -4.83 8.83 -14.83
C ALA A 178 -5.75 7.62 -15.00
N PRO A 179 -6.43 7.09 -13.97
CA PRO A 179 -7.62 6.33 -14.21
C PRO A 179 -8.54 7.30 -14.94
N GLN A 180 -8.26 7.56 -16.20
CA GLN A 180 -9.27 7.84 -17.14
C GLN A 180 -10.05 6.51 -17.09
N ARG A 181 -11.05 6.48 -16.20
CA ARG A 181 -12.31 5.98 -16.68
C ARG A 181 -12.46 6.72 -18.00
N ALA A 182 -11.94 6.10 -19.07
CA ALA A 182 -12.33 6.50 -20.40
C ALA A 182 -13.85 6.62 -20.27
N GLU A 183 -14.42 7.65 -20.82
CA GLU A 183 -15.87 7.88 -20.83
C GLU A 183 -16.68 6.63 -21.15
N ASN A 184 -16.02 5.54 -21.60
CA ASN A 184 -16.53 4.23 -21.95
C ASN A 184 -16.05 3.07 -21.04
N GLY A 185 -15.43 3.28 -19.87
CA GLY A 185 -15.04 2.21 -18.94
C GLY A 185 -13.88 1.31 -19.39
N ILE A 186 -13.13 1.67 -20.45
CA ILE A 186 -12.05 0.87 -21.03
C ILE A 186 -10.69 1.38 -20.53
N THR A 187 -9.88 0.50 -19.95
CA THR A 187 -8.54 0.84 -19.46
C THR A 187 -7.53 0.99 -20.60
N THR A 188 -6.42 1.71 -20.36
CA THR A 188 -5.32 1.83 -21.34
C THR A 188 -4.79 0.48 -21.81
N ARG A 189 -4.77 -0.52 -20.93
CA ARG A 189 -4.36 -1.88 -21.28
C ARG A 189 -5.39 -2.59 -22.16
N GLN A 190 -6.67 -2.43 -21.86
CA GLN A 190 -7.73 -2.95 -22.74
C GLN A 190 -7.69 -2.27 -24.09
N ARG A 191 -7.31 -1.01 -24.18
CA ARG A 191 -7.08 -0.30 -25.44
C ARG A 191 -5.89 -0.90 -26.21
N ALA A 192 -4.76 -1.17 -25.56
CA ALA A 192 -3.62 -1.85 -26.18
C ALA A 192 -3.99 -3.27 -26.66
N ILE A 193 -4.77 -4.01 -25.87
CA ILE A 193 -5.31 -5.32 -26.29
C ILE A 193 -6.24 -5.16 -27.49
N ALA A 194 -7.09 -4.14 -27.50
CA ALA A 194 -7.97 -3.85 -28.62
C ALA A 194 -7.19 -3.59 -29.92
N THR A 195 -6.11 -2.81 -29.86
CA THR A 195 -5.19 -2.61 -30.99
C THR A 195 -4.66 -3.94 -31.51
N PHE A 196 -4.11 -4.79 -30.66
CA PHE A 196 -3.57 -6.09 -31.07
C PHE A 196 -4.64 -7.07 -31.60
N LEU A 197 -5.86 -6.98 -31.08
CA LEU A 197 -6.98 -7.76 -31.58
C LEU A 197 -7.37 -7.35 -33.03
N THR A 198 -7.34 -6.05 -33.33
CA THR A 198 -7.60 -5.54 -34.69
C THR A 198 -6.47 -5.85 -35.68
N GLU A 199 -5.23 -5.99 -35.17
CA GLU A 199 -4.06 -6.48 -35.93
C GLU A 199 -4.12 -8.00 -36.18
N GLY A 200 -5.09 -8.71 -35.61
CA GLY A 200 -5.30 -10.14 -35.79
C GLY A 200 -4.45 -11.06 -34.91
N LEU A 201 -3.76 -10.52 -33.89
CA LEU A 201 -2.91 -11.30 -32.99
C LEU A 201 -3.73 -12.31 -32.17
N THR A 202 -3.14 -13.48 -31.92
CA THR A 202 -3.67 -14.49 -30.99
C THR A 202 -3.51 -14.09 -29.54
N ASP A 203 -4.22 -14.74 -28.61
CA ASP A 203 -4.07 -14.50 -27.16
C ASP A 203 -2.65 -14.73 -26.69
N SER A 204 -1.94 -15.71 -27.28
CA SER A 204 -0.54 -16.00 -26.96
C SER A 204 0.40 -14.89 -27.41
N GLU A 205 0.20 -14.35 -28.61
CA GLU A 205 1.01 -13.24 -29.12
C GLU A 205 0.73 -11.94 -28.36
N ILE A 206 -0.54 -11.65 -28.05
CA ILE A 206 -0.93 -10.52 -27.19
C ILE A 206 -0.27 -10.66 -25.81
N SER A 207 -0.33 -11.85 -25.21
CA SER A 207 0.28 -12.10 -23.91
C SER A 207 1.80 -11.90 -23.93
N ALA A 208 2.47 -12.38 -24.99
CA ALA A 208 3.91 -12.19 -25.14
C ALA A 208 4.31 -10.72 -25.33
N ARG A 209 3.58 -9.96 -26.17
CA ARG A 209 3.85 -8.54 -26.42
C ARG A 209 3.61 -7.65 -25.19
N LEU A 210 2.60 -7.99 -24.39
CA LEU A 210 2.28 -7.23 -23.16
C LEU A 210 2.97 -7.77 -21.91
N GLY A 211 3.81 -8.81 -22.03
CA GLY A 211 4.54 -9.38 -20.92
C GLY A 211 3.66 -10.00 -19.83
N MET A 212 2.48 -10.55 -20.20
CA MET A 212 1.54 -11.20 -19.30
C MET A 212 1.38 -12.68 -19.63
N ASN A 213 0.76 -13.46 -18.74
CA ASN A 213 0.38 -14.83 -19.09
C ASN A 213 -0.89 -14.85 -19.96
N VAL A 214 -1.08 -15.93 -20.73
CA VAL A 214 -2.22 -16.10 -21.65
C VAL A 214 -3.57 -16.04 -20.93
N ARG A 215 -3.63 -16.55 -19.69
CA ARG A 215 -4.85 -16.52 -18.86
C ARG A 215 -5.25 -15.09 -18.52
N THR A 216 -4.29 -14.25 -18.14
CA THR A 216 -4.52 -12.82 -17.87
C THR A 216 -4.97 -12.08 -19.14
N ALA A 217 -4.33 -12.34 -20.28
CA ALA A 217 -4.76 -11.75 -21.54
C ALA A 217 -6.23 -12.11 -21.86
N ARG A 218 -6.62 -13.37 -21.67
CA ARG A 218 -8.01 -13.82 -21.87
C ARG A 218 -9.00 -13.12 -20.92
N VAL A 219 -8.62 -12.90 -19.67
CA VAL A 219 -9.48 -12.16 -18.72
C VAL A 219 -9.72 -10.73 -19.20
N HIS A 220 -8.68 -10.02 -19.66
CA HIS A 220 -8.84 -8.67 -20.22
C HIS A 220 -9.66 -8.65 -21.49
N ILE A 221 -9.46 -9.63 -22.38
CA ILE A 221 -10.25 -9.79 -23.61
C ILE A 221 -11.72 -10.03 -23.28
N ALA A 222 -12.01 -10.91 -22.29
CA ALA A 222 -13.37 -11.17 -21.86
C ALA A 222 -14.05 -9.94 -21.22
N LYS A 223 -13.32 -9.17 -20.41
CA LYS A 223 -13.82 -7.90 -19.85
C LYS A 223 -14.11 -6.89 -20.97
N LEU A 224 -13.22 -6.76 -21.96
CA LEU A 224 -13.43 -5.88 -23.10
C LEU A 224 -14.64 -6.33 -23.95
N ALA A 225 -14.79 -7.63 -24.17
CA ALA A 225 -15.95 -8.20 -24.86
C ALA A 225 -17.26 -7.88 -24.11
N ALA A 226 -17.27 -8.02 -22.80
CA ALA A 226 -18.43 -7.69 -21.97
C ALA A 226 -18.79 -6.20 -22.02
N ILE A 227 -17.79 -5.30 -21.98
CA ILE A 227 -18.00 -3.84 -22.10
C ILE A 227 -18.61 -3.47 -23.46
N LEU A 228 -18.15 -4.11 -24.53
CA LEU A 228 -18.60 -3.85 -25.90
C LEU A 228 -19.82 -4.67 -26.30
N GLY A 229 -20.32 -5.57 -25.46
CA GLY A 229 -21.47 -6.43 -25.77
C GLY A 229 -21.18 -7.47 -26.87
N SER A 230 -19.93 -7.99 -26.89
CA SER A 230 -19.50 -8.97 -27.92
C SER A 230 -19.60 -10.40 -27.42
N GLU A 231 -20.12 -11.30 -28.28
CA GLU A 231 -20.22 -12.73 -28.00
C GLU A 231 -19.16 -13.57 -28.74
N SER A 232 -18.41 -12.97 -29.67
CA SER A 232 -17.36 -13.66 -30.41
C SER A 232 -16.14 -12.76 -30.68
N ARG A 233 -14.97 -13.40 -30.92
CA ARG A 233 -13.74 -12.67 -31.25
C ARG A 233 -13.87 -11.83 -32.53
N ALA A 234 -14.55 -12.34 -33.55
CA ALA A 234 -14.78 -11.61 -34.82
C ALA A 234 -15.68 -10.38 -34.58
N GLN A 235 -16.77 -10.57 -33.82
CA GLN A 235 -17.66 -9.47 -33.44
C GLN A 235 -16.92 -8.44 -32.54
N LEU A 236 -16.05 -8.89 -31.65
CA LEU A 236 -15.25 -8.02 -30.81
C LEU A 236 -14.36 -7.11 -31.65
N GLY A 237 -13.61 -7.65 -32.63
CA GLY A 237 -12.80 -6.86 -33.55
C GLY A 237 -13.60 -5.83 -34.32
N TYR A 238 -14.79 -6.20 -34.81
CA TYR A 238 -15.71 -5.29 -35.51
C TYR A 238 -16.19 -4.16 -34.57
N LEU A 239 -16.61 -4.50 -33.35
CA LEU A 239 -17.08 -3.51 -32.37
C LEU A 239 -15.96 -2.57 -31.88
N ILE A 240 -14.73 -3.06 -31.73
CA ILE A 240 -13.56 -2.23 -31.45
C ILE A 240 -13.38 -1.19 -32.55
N GLY A 241 -13.37 -1.60 -33.83
CA GLY A 241 -13.21 -0.68 -34.94
C GLY A 241 -14.32 0.37 -35.06
N ARG A 242 -15.55 0.05 -34.58
CA ARG A 242 -16.67 1.00 -34.58
C ARG A 242 -16.76 1.91 -33.36
N SER A 243 -16.11 1.55 -32.27
CA SER A 243 -16.30 2.21 -30.96
C SER A 243 -15.51 3.50 -30.80
N GLY A 244 -14.58 3.82 -31.72
CA GLY A 244 -13.65 4.94 -31.55
C GLY A 244 -12.61 4.75 -30.44
N ILE A 245 -12.53 3.55 -29.84
CA ILE A 245 -11.58 3.27 -28.73
C ILE A 245 -10.13 3.45 -29.15
N LEU A 246 -9.83 3.25 -30.42
CA LEU A 246 -8.50 3.32 -31.00
C LEU A 246 -8.17 4.70 -31.56
N ASP A 247 -9.14 5.59 -31.66
CA ASP A 247 -8.93 6.94 -32.15
C ASP A 247 -8.07 7.69 -31.13
N THR A 248 -6.87 8.04 -31.52
CA THR A 248 -5.97 8.88 -30.72
C THR A 248 -6.54 10.29 -30.80
N GLU A 249 -6.86 10.91 -29.66
CA GLU A 249 -7.03 12.36 -29.63
C GLU A 249 -5.69 12.96 -30.06
N GLU A 250 -5.62 13.41 -31.31
CA GLU A 250 -4.57 14.30 -31.76
C GLU A 250 -4.66 15.55 -30.86
N THR A 251 -3.73 15.66 -29.93
CA THR A 251 -3.55 16.85 -29.12
C THR A 251 -3.13 17.95 -30.10
N GLU A 252 -4.09 18.77 -30.52
CA GLU A 252 -3.78 20.04 -31.17
C GLU A 252 -2.93 20.88 -30.22
N GLY A 253 -1.73 21.23 -30.72
CA GLY A 253 -0.87 22.36 -30.57
C GLY A 253 -0.47 22.94 -29.22
#